data_e771d428417cbe520a465949abf5092c
#
_entry.id   e771d428417cbe520a465949abf5092c
#
_cell.length_a   1.000
_cell.length_b   1.000
_cell.length_c   1.000
_cell.angle_alpha   90.00
_cell.angle_beta   90.00
_cell.angle_gamma   90.00
#
_symmetry.space_group_name_H-M   'P 1'
#
loop_
_entity.id
_entity.type
_entity.pdbx_description
1 polymer ?
#
loop_
_entity_poly.entity_id
_entity_poly.type
_entity_poly.pdbx_seq_one_letter_code
_entity_poly.pdbx_strand_id
1 'polypeptide(L)'
;MTDRSPNVRKQYRAIAEVVRQYTEKQIKEAAEIIGAVVDYHLIRYDSIDHNALKKMEEWSSSDFRKQWRDVPRRGRGHPKAISLSLWHDQTLCGLCFATPKKSKVRIKLMLLEGHPDEQHPLKGLVASLMLVAIENYARFIGLEKILIPEPLPGAVPLYKELGFDYDADNQLVKAV
;
A
#
# COMPACT_ATOMS: atom_id res chain seq x y z
N MET A 1 20.18 8.92 17.80
CA MET A 1 20.08 9.09 16.34
C MET A 1 18.65 9.48 16.00
N THR A 2 18.45 10.66 15.46
CA THR A 2 17.12 11.12 15.10
C THR A 2 16.63 10.36 13.85
N ASP A 3 15.42 9.83 13.87
CA ASP A 3 14.76 9.09 12.77
C ASP A 3 14.72 9.86 11.42
N ARG A 4 15.15 11.10 11.39
CA ARG A 4 15.14 12.01 10.22
C ARG A 4 16.48 12.12 9.49
N SER A 5 17.50 11.35 9.88
CA SER A 5 18.81 11.44 9.21
C SER A 5 18.71 11.01 7.73
N PRO A 6 19.52 11.60 6.82
CA PRO A 6 19.57 11.20 5.42
C PRO A 6 19.87 9.70 5.23
N ASN A 7 20.69 9.12 6.10
CA ASN A 7 21.05 7.71 6.06
C ASN A 7 19.85 6.80 6.39
N VAL A 8 19.05 7.14 7.40
CA VAL A 8 17.82 6.40 7.74
C VAL A 8 16.86 6.42 6.56
N ARG A 9 16.65 7.58 5.95
CA ARG A 9 15.79 7.70 4.77
C ARG A 9 16.27 6.84 3.60
N LYS A 10 17.56 6.85 3.30
CA LYS A 10 18.16 6.03 2.23
C LYS A 10 17.95 4.54 2.51
N GLN A 11 18.19 4.11 3.74
CA GLN A 11 18.01 2.72 4.17
C GLN A 11 16.54 2.25 3.97
N TYR A 12 15.56 3.00 4.46
CA TYR A 12 14.15 2.60 4.35
C TYR A 12 13.61 2.68 2.92
N ARG A 13 14.15 3.56 2.07
CA ARG A 13 13.87 3.55 0.63
C ARG A 13 14.37 2.27 -0.03
N ALA A 14 15.58 1.84 0.31
CA ALA A 14 16.13 0.58 -0.21
C ALA A 14 15.30 -0.62 0.26
N ILE A 15 14.89 -0.66 1.53
CA ILE A 15 13.99 -1.71 2.05
C ILE A 15 12.66 -1.71 1.29
N ALA A 16 12.05 -0.55 1.07
CA ALA A 16 10.79 -0.45 0.35
C ALA A 16 10.92 -0.97 -1.10
N GLU A 17 12.04 -0.72 -1.76
CA GLU A 17 12.31 -1.24 -3.10
C GLU A 17 12.44 -2.76 -3.10
N VAL A 18 13.21 -3.32 -2.18
CA VAL A 18 13.33 -4.78 -2.01
C VAL A 18 11.96 -5.42 -1.75
N VAL A 19 11.14 -4.81 -0.91
CA VAL A 19 9.79 -5.31 -0.59
C VAL A 19 8.88 -5.30 -1.82
N ARG A 20 8.92 -4.27 -2.65
CA ARG A 20 8.14 -4.22 -3.90
C ARG A 20 8.50 -5.39 -4.81
N GLN A 21 9.79 -5.59 -5.07
CA GLN A 21 10.28 -6.69 -5.91
C GLN A 21 9.96 -8.07 -5.32
N TYR A 22 10.13 -8.23 -4.01
CA TYR A 22 9.78 -9.46 -3.31
C TYR A 22 8.27 -9.77 -3.42
N THR A 23 7.43 -8.76 -3.23
CA THR A 23 5.97 -8.92 -3.32
C THR A 23 5.55 -9.26 -4.75
N GLU A 24 6.12 -8.62 -5.76
CA GLU A 24 5.84 -8.97 -7.16
C GLU A 24 6.16 -10.44 -7.45
N LYS A 25 7.32 -10.90 -7.02
CA LYS A 25 7.71 -12.32 -7.18
C LYS A 25 6.73 -13.24 -6.48
N GLN A 26 6.40 -12.96 -5.22
CA GLN A 26 5.47 -13.75 -4.41
C GLN A 26 4.09 -13.89 -5.06
N ILE A 27 3.50 -12.79 -5.55
CA ILE A 27 2.17 -12.84 -6.16
C ILE A 27 2.18 -13.56 -7.52
N LYS A 28 3.25 -13.43 -8.31
CA LYS A 28 3.42 -14.14 -9.58
C LYS A 28 3.49 -15.66 -9.36
N GLU A 29 4.33 -16.10 -8.42
CA GLU A 29 4.45 -17.50 -8.04
C GLU A 29 3.12 -18.08 -7.51
N ALA A 30 2.40 -17.34 -6.66
CA ALA A 30 1.09 -17.76 -6.17
C ALA A 30 0.05 -17.86 -7.29
N ALA A 31 0.05 -16.91 -8.22
CA ALA A 31 -0.87 -16.90 -9.36
C ALA A 31 -0.68 -18.10 -10.31
N GLU A 32 0.56 -18.52 -10.54
CA GLU A 32 0.85 -19.72 -11.34
C GLU A 32 0.27 -20.99 -10.70
N ILE A 33 0.30 -21.10 -9.37
CA ILE A 33 -0.23 -22.26 -8.64
C ILE A 33 -1.76 -22.32 -8.72
N ILE A 34 -2.45 -21.18 -8.61
CA ILE A 34 -3.93 -21.13 -8.56
C ILE A 34 -4.58 -21.01 -9.94
N GLY A 35 -3.81 -20.82 -11.01
CA GLY A 35 -4.36 -20.64 -12.37
C GLY A 35 -5.19 -19.36 -12.49
N ALA A 36 -4.68 -18.22 -12.01
CA ALA A 36 -5.40 -16.96 -11.95
C ALA A 36 -5.81 -16.44 -13.34
N VAL A 37 -6.99 -15.82 -13.42
CA VAL A 37 -7.56 -15.26 -14.67
C VAL A 37 -6.82 -13.98 -15.08
N VAL A 38 -6.32 -13.20 -14.11
CA VAL A 38 -5.56 -11.97 -14.36
C VAL A 38 -4.11 -12.32 -14.68
N ASP A 39 -3.51 -11.67 -15.66
CA ASP A 39 -2.09 -11.82 -15.94
C ASP A 39 -1.24 -11.10 -14.89
N TYR A 40 -0.84 -11.84 -13.88
CA TYR A 40 0.00 -11.34 -12.79
C TYR A 40 1.43 -10.97 -13.22
N HIS A 41 1.90 -11.42 -14.39
CA HIS A 41 3.20 -11.03 -14.93
C HIS A 41 3.26 -9.55 -15.30
N LEU A 42 2.11 -8.93 -15.58
CA LEU A 42 1.98 -7.50 -15.89
C LEU A 42 1.87 -6.62 -14.62
N ILE A 43 1.76 -7.23 -13.43
CA ILE A 43 1.67 -6.48 -12.18
C ILE A 43 3.05 -5.98 -11.75
N ARG A 44 3.08 -4.70 -11.38
CA ARG A 44 4.26 -4.00 -10.88
C ARG A 44 3.91 -3.09 -9.73
N TYR A 45 4.78 -3.07 -8.72
CA TYR A 45 4.73 -2.10 -7.63
C TYR A 45 5.84 -1.08 -7.78
N ASP A 46 5.49 0.20 -7.69
CA ASP A 46 6.45 1.30 -7.63
C ASP A 46 6.16 2.21 -6.43
N SER A 47 7.02 3.20 -6.21
CA SER A 47 6.71 4.32 -5.33
C SER A 47 5.65 5.23 -5.98
N ILE A 48 5.03 6.09 -5.17
CA ILE A 48 4.19 7.19 -5.71
C ILE A 48 5.12 8.32 -6.14
N ASP A 49 5.52 8.25 -7.39
CA ASP A 49 6.37 9.24 -8.05
C ASP A 49 5.54 10.23 -8.90
N HIS A 50 6.23 11.08 -9.64
CA HIS A 50 5.58 12.03 -10.54
C HIS A 50 4.70 11.34 -11.60
N ASN A 51 5.14 10.21 -12.15
CA ASN A 51 4.37 9.47 -13.16
C ASN A 51 3.08 8.89 -12.57
N ALA A 52 3.16 8.29 -11.38
CA ALA A 52 1.97 7.79 -10.68
C ALA A 52 0.97 8.91 -10.38
N LEU A 53 1.46 10.06 -9.90
CA LEU A 53 0.59 11.22 -9.65
C LEU A 53 -0.04 11.77 -10.92
N LYS A 54 0.71 11.86 -12.02
CA LYS A 54 0.18 12.28 -13.32
C LYS A 54 -0.93 11.35 -13.81
N LYS A 55 -0.73 10.03 -13.67
CA LYS A 55 -1.77 9.04 -14.02
C LYS A 55 -3.00 9.11 -13.12
N MET A 56 -2.82 9.36 -11.82
CA MET A 56 -3.94 9.57 -10.89
C MET A 56 -4.77 10.82 -11.27
N GLU A 57 -4.15 11.86 -11.78
CA GLU A 57 -4.89 13.06 -12.25
C GLU A 57 -5.82 12.77 -13.42
N GLU A 58 -5.53 11.72 -14.21
CA GLU A 58 -6.38 11.26 -15.31
C GLU A 58 -7.63 10.49 -14.82
N TRP A 59 -7.70 10.10 -13.56
CA TRP A 59 -8.85 9.41 -12.98
C TRP A 59 -10.10 10.32 -13.02
N SER A 60 -11.23 9.75 -13.38
CA SER A 60 -12.52 10.49 -13.48
C SER A 60 -12.96 11.06 -12.14
N SER A 61 -12.66 10.35 -11.02
CA SER A 61 -12.92 10.78 -9.66
C SER A 61 -11.82 10.28 -8.73
N SER A 62 -11.62 10.96 -7.61
CA SER A 62 -10.77 10.51 -6.51
C SER A 62 -11.15 11.28 -5.26
N ASP A 63 -11.52 10.54 -4.20
CA ASP A 63 -11.87 11.11 -2.90
C ASP A 63 -10.65 11.69 -2.18
N PHE A 64 -9.46 11.24 -2.54
CA PHE A 64 -8.19 11.59 -1.88
C PHE A 64 -7.19 12.31 -2.78
N ARG A 65 -7.62 12.89 -3.91
CA ARG A 65 -6.73 13.54 -4.90
C ARG A 65 -5.75 14.55 -4.27
N LYS A 66 -6.25 15.41 -3.40
CA LYS A 66 -5.41 16.39 -2.69
C LYS A 66 -4.40 15.70 -1.76
N GLN A 67 -4.84 14.68 -1.05
CA GLN A 67 -3.99 13.90 -0.15
C GLN A 67 -2.89 13.15 -0.92
N TRP A 68 -3.19 12.61 -2.10
CA TRP A 68 -2.20 11.95 -2.95
C TRP A 68 -1.11 12.91 -3.42
N ARG A 69 -1.47 14.12 -3.81
CA ARG A 69 -0.49 15.17 -4.18
C ARG A 69 0.46 15.52 -3.03
N ASP A 70 -0.01 15.38 -1.79
CA ASP A 70 0.78 15.65 -0.57
C ASP A 70 1.69 14.48 -0.14
N VAL A 71 1.48 13.27 -0.65
CA VAL A 71 2.24 12.07 -0.22
C VAL A 71 3.75 12.23 -0.35
N PRO A 72 4.34 12.78 -1.44
CA PRO A 72 5.78 13.01 -1.52
C PRO A 72 6.33 13.89 -0.41
N ARG A 73 5.56 14.93 0.00
CA ARG A 73 5.92 15.80 1.12
C ARG A 73 5.81 15.06 2.46
N ARG A 74 4.72 14.31 2.67
CA ARG A 74 4.52 13.49 3.88
C ARG A 74 5.61 12.44 4.04
N GLY A 75 6.01 11.76 2.98
CA GLY A 75 7.11 10.80 2.99
C GLY A 75 8.46 11.41 3.40
N ARG A 76 8.68 12.69 3.10
CA ARG A 76 9.88 13.40 3.62
C ARG A 76 9.84 13.59 5.14
N GLY A 77 8.66 13.79 5.72
CA GLY A 77 8.46 13.92 7.16
C GLY A 77 8.48 12.57 7.92
N HIS A 78 8.31 11.46 7.21
CA HIS A 78 8.24 10.11 7.76
C HIS A 78 9.21 9.18 7.01
N PRO A 79 10.50 9.15 7.37
CA PRO A 79 11.53 8.39 6.64
C PRO A 79 11.24 6.90 6.49
N LYS A 80 10.48 6.33 7.43
CA LYS A 80 10.07 4.91 7.45
C LYS A 80 8.70 4.68 6.79
N ALA A 81 8.09 5.69 6.17
CA ALA A 81 6.86 5.51 5.42
C ALA A 81 7.11 4.71 4.15
N ILE A 82 6.09 3.96 3.72
CA ILE A 82 6.06 3.34 2.41
C ILE A 82 4.95 3.95 1.57
N SER A 83 5.26 4.26 0.32
CA SER A 83 4.28 4.62 -0.71
C SER A 83 4.30 3.55 -1.80
N LEU A 84 3.12 3.16 -2.27
CA LEU A 84 2.95 2.14 -3.29
C LEU A 84 2.02 2.65 -4.38
N SER A 85 2.45 2.52 -5.62
CA SER A 85 1.60 2.57 -6.81
C SER A 85 1.54 1.18 -7.41
N LEU A 86 0.34 0.68 -7.67
CA LEU A 86 0.06 -0.64 -8.23
C LEU A 86 -0.31 -0.49 -9.70
N TRP A 87 0.44 -1.15 -10.55
CA TRP A 87 0.28 -1.09 -11.99
C TRP A 87 -0.04 -2.46 -12.56
N HIS A 88 -0.82 -2.47 -13.64
CA HIS A 88 -0.97 -3.59 -14.55
C HIS A 88 -0.63 -3.08 -15.94
N ASP A 89 0.52 -3.49 -16.46
CA ASP A 89 1.13 -2.91 -17.66
C ASP A 89 1.27 -1.37 -17.53
N GLN A 90 0.61 -0.59 -18.36
CA GLN A 90 0.65 0.88 -18.33
C GLN A 90 -0.47 1.51 -17.50
N THR A 91 -1.37 0.70 -16.94
CA THR A 91 -2.52 1.18 -16.18
C THR A 91 -2.19 1.30 -14.70
N LEU A 92 -2.32 2.50 -14.13
CA LEU A 92 -2.28 2.71 -12.68
C LEU A 92 -3.59 2.22 -12.08
N CYS A 93 -3.55 1.11 -11.34
CA CYS A 93 -4.73 0.47 -10.77
C CYS A 93 -5.01 0.86 -9.32
N GLY A 94 -4.01 1.35 -8.59
CA GLY A 94 -4.20 1.75 -7.20
C GLY A 94 -3.01 2.48 -6.59
N LEU A 95 -3.28 3.16 -5.46
CA LEU A 95 -2.31 3.89 -4.66
C LEU A 95 -2.47 3.54 -3.18
N CYS A 96 -1.36 3.43 -2.46
CA CYS A 96 -1.34 3.17 -1.02
C CYS A 96 -0.23 3.94 -0.33
N PHE A 97 -0.52 4.48 0.86
CA PHE A 97 0.46 5.15 1.70
C PHE A 97 0.30 4.72 3.16
N ALA A 98 1.38 4.24 3.75
CA ALA A 98 1.41 3.77 5.13
C ALA A 98 2.62 4.29 5.90
N THR A 99 2.45 4.52 7.21
CA THR A 99 3.49 5.05 8.09
C THR A 99 3.58 4.23 9.37
N PRO A 100 4.78 3.80 9.80
CA PRO A 100 4.97 3.21 11.12
C PRO A 100 4.57 4.19 12.22
N LYS A 101 3.89 3.70 13.25
CA LYS A 101 3.63 4.48 14.47
C LYS A 101 4.89 4.59 15.32
N LYS A 102 4.97 5.62 16.15
CA LYS A 102 6.05 5.83 17.12
C LYS A 102 6.22 4.65 18.09
N SER A 103 5.17 3.89 18.36
CA SER A 103 5.19 2.70 19.23
C SER A 103 6.05 1.55 18.71
N LYS A 104 6.59 1.63 17.47
CA LYS A 104 7.42 0.60 16.82
C LYS A 104 6.77 -0.81 16.70
N VAL A 105 5.47 -0.94 16.91
CA VAL A 105 4.73 -2.20 16.85
C VAL A 105 3.77 -2.23 15.67
N ARG A 106 3.26 -1.06 15.26
CA ARG A 106 2.17 -0.96 14.27
C ARG A 106 2.56 -0.08 13.08
N ILE A 107 2.15 -0.49 11.87
CA ILE A 107 2.10 0.37 10.69
C ILE A 107 0.68 0.86 10.48
N LYS A 108 0.51 2.16 10.28
CA LYS A 108 -0.77 2.80 10.05
C LYS A 108 -1.00 2.94 8.55
N LEU A 109 -2.05 2.28 8.04
CA LEU A 109 -2.54 2.50 6.68
C LEU A 109 -3.26 3.85 6.64
N MET A 110 -2.67 4.81 5.95
CA MET A 110 -3.15 6.19 5.91
C MET A 110 -4.11 6.44 4.77
N LEU A 111 -3.78 5.91 3.59
CA LEU A 111 -4.54 6.07 2.36
C LEU A 111 -4.46 4.78 1.53
N LEU A 112 -5.58 4.36 0.99
CA LEU A 112 -5.70 3.27 0.02
C LEU A 112 -6.84 3.60 -0.94
N GLU A 113 -6.56 3.63 -2.22
CA GLU A 113 -7.55 3.92 -3.25
C GLU A 113 -7.27 3.14 -4.52
N GLY A 114 -8.30 2.52 -5.09
CA GLY A 114 -8.26 1.88 -6.40
C GLY A 114 -8.68 2.84 -7.50
N HIS A 115 -8.31 2.51 -8.73
CA HIS A 115 -8.78 3.20 -9.93
C HIS A 115 -10.32 3.22 -9.96
N PRO A 116 -10.97 4.37 -10.24
CA PRO A 116 -12.44 4.48 -10.16
C PRO A 116 -13.17 3.77 -11.31
N ASP A 117 -12.50 3.48 -12.42
CA ASP A 117 -13.10 2.75 -13.54
C ASP A 117 -13.31 1.28 -13.17
N GLU A 118 -14.53 0.82 -13.30
CA GLU A 118 -14.92 -0.58 -13.06
C GLU A 118 -14.26 -1.57 -14.06
N GLN A 119 -13.73 -1.10 -15.18
CA GLN A 119 -13.12 -1.92 -16.22
C GLN A 119 -11.60 -2.05 -16.09
N HIS A 120 -10.97 -1.44 -15.07
CA HIS A 120 -9.52 -1.57 -14.91
C HIS A 120 -9.13 -3.03 -14.54
N PRO A 121 -7.94 -3.51 -15.00
CA PRO A 121 -7.62 -4.94 -14.98
C PRO A 121 -7.50 -5.57 -13.56
N LEU A 122 -7.29 -4.78 -12.51
CA LEU A 122 -7.18 -5.26 -11.13
C LEU A 122 -8.40 -4.92 -10.27
N LYS A 123 -9.57 -4.71 -10.88
CA LYS A 123 -10.81 -4.45 -10.14
C LYS A 123 -11.09 -5.56 -9.12
N GLY A 124 -11.39 -5.16 -7.89
CA GLY A 124 -11.62 -6.07 -6.76
C GLY A 124 -10.35 -6.65 -6.12
N LEU A 125 -9.17 -6.45 -6.70
CA LEU A 125 -7.91 -7.01 -6.21
C LEU A 125 -6.98 -5.96 -5.57
N VAL A 126 -7.22 -4.67 -5.77
CA VAL A 126 -6.31 -3.60 -5.36
C VAL A 126 -6.02 -3.65 -3.86
N ALA A 127 -7.04 -3.76 -3.01
CA ALA A 127 -6.86 -3.76 -1.55
C ALA A 127 -6.04 -4.97 -1.08
N SER A 128 -6.37 -6.18 -1.56
CA SER A 128 -5.64 -7.39 -1.19
C SER A 128 -4.17 -7.35 -1.65
N LEU A 129 -3.91 -6.93 -2.88
CA LEU A 129 -2.55 -6.80 -3.42
C LEU A 129 -1.72 -5.74 -2.67
N MET A 130 -2.33 -4.60 -2.34
CA MET A 130 -1.66 -3.56 -1.55
C MET A 130 -1.35 -4.03 -0.13
N LEU A 131 -2.29 -4.74 0.52
CA LEU A 131 -2.09 -5.25 1.87
C LEU A 131 -0.99 -6.30 1.95
N VAL A 132 -0.85 -7.17 0.96
CA VAL A 132 0.30 -8.11 0.89
C VAL A 132 1.62 -7.34 0.92
N ALA A 133 1.75 -6.27 0.15
CA ALA A 133 2.96 -5.45 0.14
C ALA A 133 3.20 -4.73 1.48
N ILE A 134 2.14 -4.22 2.13
CA ILE A 134 2.25 -3.59 3.45
C ILE A 134 2.61 -4.61 4.54
N GLU A 135 2.04 -5.83 4.49
CA GLU A 135 2.42 -6.93 5.40
C GLU A 135 3.89 -7.30 5.25
N ASN A 136 4.36 -7.48 4.02
CA ASN A 136 5.77 -7.75 3.75
C ASN A 136 6.66 -6.63 4.28
N TYR A 137 6.31 -5.37 4.03
CA TYR A 137 7.07 -4.24 4.55
C TYR A 137 7.10 -4.22 6.08
N ALA A 138 5.97 -4.43 6.72
CA ALA A 138 5.88 -4.50 8.18
C ALA A 138 6.80 -5.60 8.75
N ARG A 139 6.77 -6.80 8.16
CA ARG A 139 7.69 -7.91 8.55
C ARG A 139 9.15 -7.53 8.38
N PHE A 140 9.52 -6.96 7.23
CA PHE A 140 10.91 -6.57 6.94
C PHE A 140 11.47 -5.54 7.93
N ILE A 141 10.62 -4.66 8.47
CA ILE A 141 11.04 -3.63 9.43
C ILE A 141 10.69 -3.98 10.90
N GLY A 142 10.25 -5.23 11.15
CA GLY A 142 10.00 -5.75 12.49
C GLY A 142 8.74 -5.21 13.17
N LEU A 143 7.69 -4.91 12.40
CA LEU A 143 6.38 -4.52 12.94
C LEU A 143 5.43 -5.73 12.97
N GLU A 144 4.53 -5.73 13.93
CA GLU A 144 3.66 -6.87 14.24
C GLU A 144 2.22 -6.71 13.75
N LYS A 145 1.78 -5.47 13.50
CA LYS A 145 0.37 -5.18 13.21
C LYS A 145 0.21 -4.08 12.17
N ILE A 146 -0.84 -4.24 11.34
CA ILE A 146 -1.36 -3.17 10.48
C ILE A 146 -2.58 -2.57 11.16
N LEU A 147 -2.67 -1.25 11.16
CA LEU A 147 -3.75 -0.47 11.77
C LEU A 147 -4.44 0.39 10.73
N ILE A 148 -5.78 0.34 10.70
CA ILE A 148 -6.64 1.28 9.95
C ILE A 148 -7.45 2.07 10.99
N PRO A 149 -7.07 3.31 11.30
CA PRO A 149 -7.66 4.02 12.43
C PRO A 149 -9.05 4.58 12.14
N GLU A 150 -9.31 4.98 10.91
CA GLU A 150 -10.55 5.62 10.48
C GLU A 150 -11.00 5.03 9.13
N PRO A 151 -11.47 3.76 9.12
CA PRO A 151 -11.91 3.14 7.89
C PRO A 151 -13.18 3.82 7.37
N LEU A 152 -13.28 4.01 6.05
CA LEU A 152 -14.54 4.39 5.44
C LEU A 152 -15.59 3.30 5.73
N PRO A 153 -16.81 3.65 6.18
CA PRO A 153 -17.83 2.66 6.55
C PRO A 153 -18.08 1.61 5.45
N GLY A 154 -18.11 2.01 4.19
CA GLY A 154 -18.30 1.12 3.05
C GLY A 154 -17.13 0.16 2.79
N ALA A 155 -15.93 0.44 3.31
CA ALA A 155 -14.75 -0.40 3.15
C ALA A 155 -14.56 -1.41 4.30
N VAL A 156 -15.27 -1.25 5.42
CA VAL A 156 -15.14 -2.11 6.60
C VAL A 156 -15.38 -3.59 6.28
N PRO A 157 -16.44 -3.98 5.53
CA PRO A 157 -16.67 -5.40 5.19
C PRO A 157 -15.48 -6.00 4.45
N LEU A 158 -14.93 -5.31 3.47
CA LEU A 158 -13.75 -5.76 2.72
C LEU A 158 -12.54 -5.97 3.63
N TYR A 159 -12.26 -5.03 4.55
CA TYR A 159 -11.15 -5.19 5.49
C TYR A 159 -11.35 -6.37 6.45
N LYS A 160 -12.59 -6.63 6.87
CA LYS A 160 -12.90 -7.82 7.67
C LYS A 160 -12.65 -9.12 6.91
N GLU A 161 -13.04 -9.20 5.65
CA GLU A 161 -12.74 -10.33 4.76
C GLU A 161 -11.21 -10.53 4.59
N LEU A 162 -10.43 -9.44 4.61
CA LEU A 162 -8.97 -9.46 4.53
C LEU A 162 -8.29 -9.72 5.89
N GLY A 163 -9.04 -10.06 6.93
CA GLY A 163 -8.52 -10.49 8.23
C GLY A 163 -8.31 -9.40 9.26
N PHE A 164 -8.89 -8.23 9.04
CA PHE A 164 -8.93 -7.18 10.08
C PHE A 164 -10.09 -7.38 11.04
N ASP A 165 -9.88 -7.03 12.30
CA ASP A 165 -10.95 -6.94 13.29
C ASP A 165 -10.74 -5.72 14.20
N TYR A 166 -11.81 -5.31 14.90
CA TYR A 166 -11.75 -4.17 15.81
C TYR A 166 -10.97 -4.52 17.07
N ASP A 167 -10.06 -3.61 17.46
CA ASP A 167 -9.41 -3.67 18.77
C ASP A 167 -10.22 -2.95 19.84
N ALA A 168 -9.70 -2.90 21.07
CA ALA A 168 -10.34 -2.25 22.20
C ALA A 168 -10.56 -0.73 22.00
N ASP A 169 -9.80 -0.10 21.12
CA ASP A 169 -9.91 1.32 20.77
C ASP A 169 -10.82 1.55 19.56
N ASN A 170 -11.60 0.54 19.15
CA ASN A 170 -12.48 0.56 17.97
C ASN A 170 -11.77 0.89 16.67
N GLN A 171 -10.53 0.44 16.52
CA GLN A 171 -9.72 0.58 15.30
C GLN A 171 -9.57 -0.78 14.62
N LEU A 172 -9.60 -0.82 13.29
CA LEU A 172 -9.35 -2.05 12.55
C LEU A 172 -7.86 -2.41 12.60
N VAL A 173 -7.55 -3.60 13.07
CA VAL A 173 -6.20 -4.12 13.25
C VAL A 173 -6.09 -5.52 12.67
N LYS A 174 -4.94 -5.81 12.06
CA LYS A 174 -4.56 -7.14 11.58
C LYS A 174 -3.14 -7.46 12.05
N ALA A 175 -2.92 -8.66 12.58
CA ALA A 175 -1.58 -9.19 12.82
C ALA A 175 -0.83 -9.45 11.50
N VAL A 176 0.49 -9.30 11.52
CA VAL A 176 1.37 -9.49 10.36
C VAL A 176 2.11 -10.82 10.45
#